data_91862ddf22f318159e77a9d1c0f471e7
#
_entry.id   91862ddf22f318159e77a9d1c0f471e7
#
_cell.length_a   1.000
_cell.length_b   1.000
_cell.length_c   1.000
_cell.angle_alpha   90.00
_cell.angle_beta   90.00
_cell.angle_gamma   90.00
#
_symmetry.space_group_name_H-M   'P 1'
#
loop_
_entity.id
_entity.type
_entity.pdbx_description
1 polymer ?
#
loop_
_entity_poly.entity_id
_entity_poly.type
_entity_poly.pdbx_seq_one_letter_code
_entity_poly.pdbx_strand_id
1 'polypeptide(L)'
;MASMADIRNCEQCDVVFAPRREHARFCSARCRVAWNRRHASGTPADTGTLDWAVIAMRDTTSRLLRAGGWDRADGFAVISEAVWWVTMVDATLVRYHPDIYGGLLAGQDPVRRRMTEDTFGGLRFVRNRMGYDADHADFIEPTEPGPGTLNPPVAAWTWRSVREPALPTLTERGREWELTRYRAYQAQLAGHPVGETFTQATAFLRLAAEGDLSRA
;
A
#
# COMPACT_ATOMS: atom_id res chain seq x y z
N MET A 1 27.41 1.63 47.16
CA MET A 1 26.46 2.76 47.06
C MET A 1 25.60 2.48 45.82
N ALA A 2 24.35 2.08 46.01
CA ALA A 2 23.43 1.83 44.89
C ALA A 2 23.05 3.21 44.26
N SER A 3 23.33 3.38 42.99
CA SER A 3 22.86 4.54 42.21
C SER A 3 21.35 4.59 42.31
N MET A 4 20.81 5.71 42.80
CA MET A 4 19.38 5.97 42.71
C MET A 4 19.01 5.88 41.25
N ALA A 5 18.18 4.88 40.88
CA ALA A 5 17.70 4.73 39.52
C ALA A 5 16.99 6.02 39.11
N ASP A 6 17.46 6.64 38.04
CA ASP A 6 16.86 7.85 37.45
C ASP A 6 15.40 7.52 37.06
N ILE A 7 14.44 8.03 37.83
CA ILE A 7 13.03 7.77 37.62
C ILE A 7 12.46 8.89 36.75
N ARG A 8 11.71 8.53 35.68
CA ARG A 8 11.16 9.49 34.72
C ARG A 8 9.70 9.22 34.43
N ASN A 9 8.99 10.25 34.01
CA ASN A 9 7.65 10.13 33.50
C ASN A 9 7.68 9.79 32.00
N CYS A 10 6.82 8.87 31.60
CA CYS A 10 6.65 8.50 30.18
C CYS A 10 5.98 9.65 29.41
N GLU A 11 6.61 10.15 28.38
CA GLU A 11 6.08 11.25 27.55
C GLU A 11 4.74 10.94 26.85
N GLN A 12 4.32 9.66 26.80
CA GLN A 12 3.06 9.26 26.18
C GLN A 12 1.92 9.04 27.17
N CYS A 13 2.17 8.47 28.36
CA CYS A 13 1.12 8.06 29.30
C CYS A 13 1.35 8.58 30.72
N ASP A 14 2.37 9.37 30.92
CA ASP A 14 2.78 10.01 32.18
C ASP A 14 3.07 9.04 33.36
N VAL A 15 3.09 7.73 33.09
CA VAL A 15 3.44 6.73 34.09
C VAL A 15 4.92 6.83 34.42
N VAL A 16 5.23 6.83 35.71
CA VAL A 16 6.58 6.83 36.24
C VAL A 16 7.24 5.48 35.93
N PHE A 17 8.47 5.49 35.40
CA PHE A 17 9.22 4.28 35.08
C PHE A 17 10.71 4.46 35.31
N ALA A 18 11.42 3.35 35.57
CA ALA A 18 12.86 3.32 35.60
C ALA A 18 13.41 3.03 34.20
N PRO A 19 14.14 3.96 33.58
CA PRO A 19 14.65 3.79 32.21
C PRO A 19 15.77 2.75 32.19
N ARG A 20 15.67 1.80 31.25
CA ARG A 20 16.74 0.81 30.99
C ARG A 20 17.94 1.39 30.22
N ARG A 21 17.76 2.55 29.63
CA ARG A 21 18.78 3.29 28.86
C ARG A 21 18.63 4.78 29.19
N GLU A 22 19.75 5.47 29.27
CA GLU A 22 19.81 6.89 29.63
C GLU A 22 18.86 7.79 28.81
N HIS A 23 18.62 7.44 27.54
CA HIS A 23 17.76 8.22 26.63
C HIS A 23 16.33 7.68 26.51
N ALA A 24 15.88 6.79 27.40
CA ALA A 24 14.52 6.25 27.31
C ALA A 24 13.49 7.31 27.70
N ARG A 25 12.66 7.69 26.75
CA ARG A 25 11.55 8.68 26.88
C ARG A 25 10.21 8.01 27.17
N PHE A 26 10.10 6.69 26.97
CA PHE A 26 8.85 5.94 27.00
C PHE A 26 9.00 4.69 27.89
N CYS A 27 7.97 4.40 28.69
CA CYS A 27 7.93 3.23 29.55
C CYS A 27 7.86 1.90 28.77
N SER A 28 7.44 1.93 27.51
CA SER A 28 7.28 0.73 26.68
C SER A 28 7.38 1.05 25.18
N ALA A 29 7.63 0.02 24.38
CA ALA A 29 7.57 0.13 22.90
C ALA A 29 6.18 0.58 22.42
N ARG A 30 5.11 0.17 23.10
CA ARG A 30 3.73 0.60 22.80
C ARG A 30 3.56 2.12 22.97
N CYS A 31 4.10 2.69 24.04
CA CYS A 31 4.03 4.14 24.27
C CYS A 31 4.85 4.90 23.23
N ARG A 32 6.03 4.42 22.87
CA ARG A 32 6.82 5.01 21.78
C ARG A 32 6.07 5.02 20.46
N VAL A 33 5.44 3.91 20.08
CA VAL A 33 4.66 3.83 18.83
C VAL A 33 3.44 4.75 18.88
N ALA A 34 2.73 4.82 20.01
CA ALA A 34 1.57 5.69 20.18
C ALA A 34 1.97 7.17 20.12
N TRP A 35 3.09 7.54 20.74
CA TRP A 35 3.64 8.89 20.69
C TRP A 35 4.04 9.28 19.27
N ASN A 36 4.79 8.41 18.59
CA ASN A 36 5.18 8.63 17.19
C ASN A 36 3.96 8.80 16.27
N ARG A 37 2.90 8.01 16.48
CA ARG A 37 1.64 8.17 15.72
C ARG A 37 0.97 9.51 15.92
N ARG A 38 0.97 10.06 17.15
CA ARG A 38 0.38 11.36 17.46
C ARG A 38 1.20 12.53 16.92
N HIS A 39 2.52 12.43 16.99
CA HIS A 39 3.43 13.52 16.64
C HIS A 39 3.93 13.46 15.20
N ALA A 40 3.75 12.32 14.51
CA ALA A 40 3.97 12.24 13.08
C ALA A 40 2.89 12.99 12.27
N SER A 41 1.81 13.44 12.93
CA SER A 41 0.73 14.21 12.31
C SER A 41 1.02 15.72 12.22
N GLY A 42 2.20 16.19 12.56
CA GLY A 42 2.44 17.59 12.86
C GLY A 42 3.26 18.42 11.85
N THR A 43 3.82 17.79 10.82
CA THR A 43 4.40 18.56 9.72
C THR A 43 3.67 18.16 8.45
N PRO A 44 3.07 19.08 7.70
CA PRO A 44 2.64 18.79 6.34
C PRO A 44 3.84 18.15 5.65
N ALA A 45 3.67 16.95 5.10
CA ALA A 45 4.68 16.36 4.24
C ALA A 45 5.04 17.44 3.23
N ASP A 46 6.35 17.68 3.05
CA ASP A 46 6.80 18.54 1.97
C ASP A 46 6.06 18.10 0.70
N THR A 47 5.18 18.93 0.19
CA THR A 47 4.33 18.63 -0.98
C THR A 47 5.18 18.13 -2.14
N GLY A 48 6.41 18.61 -2.26
CA GLY A 48 7.37 18.17 -3.27
C GLY A 48 7.63 16.65 -3.25
N THR A 49 7.69 16.01 -2.09
CA THR A 49 7.92 14.55 -2.01
C THR A 49 6.70 13.76 -2.49
N LEU A 50 5.49 14.21 -2.17
CA LEU A 50 4.27 13.58 -2.69
C LEU A 50 4.17 13.76 -4.21
N ASP A 51 4.48 14.96 -4.73
CA ASP A 51 4.48 15.23 -6.16
C ASP A 51 5.44 14.31 -6.93
N TRP A 52 6.65 14.11 -6.40
CA TRP A 52 7.60 13.17 -7.00
C TRP A 52 7.10 11.73 -6.98
N ALA A 53 6.48 11.29 -5.90
CA ALA A 53 5.89 9.95 -5.80
C ALA A 53 4.72 9.78 -6.80
N VAL A 54 3.89 10.81 -6.98
CA VAL A 54 2.80 10.82 -7.98
C VAL A 54 3.35 10.78 -9.40
N ILE A 55 4.44 11.52 -9.68
CA ILE A 55 5.11 11.48 -10.99
C ILE A 55 5.67 10.08 -11.25
N ALA A 56 6.40 9.49 -10.28
CA ALA A 56 6.95 8.15 -10.41
C ALA A 56 5.87 7.07 -10.61
N MET A 57 4.77 7.17 -9.87
CA MET A 57 3.59 6.32 -10.05
C MET A 57 3.02 6.41 -11.47
N ARG A 58 2.86 7.63 -11.98
CA ARG A 58 2.33 7.86 -13.34
C ARG A 58 3.25 7.32 -14.42
N ASP A 59 4.54 7.56 -14.28
CA ASP A 59 5.54 7.12 -15.25
C ASP A 59 5.61 5.60 -15.29
N THR A 60 5.64 4.95 -14.14
CA THR A 60 5.66 3.48 -14.05
C THR A 60 4.38 2.86 -14.58
N THR A 61 3.22 3.40 -14.21
CA THR A 61 1.94 2.93 -14.73
C THR A 61 1.84 3.15 -16.25
N SER A 62 2.33 4.28 -16.75
CA SER A 62 2.36 4.55 -18.19
C SER A 62 3.29 3.60 -18.95
N ARG A 63 4.44 3.23 -18.38
CA ARG A 63 5.31 2.19 -18.94
C ARG A 63 4.58 0.86 -18.98
N LEU A 64 3.97 0.45 -17.88
CA LEU A 64 3.19 -0.78 -17.80
C LEU A 64 2.10 -0.87 -18.87
N LEU A 65 1.32 0.20 -19.07
CA LEU A 65 0.19 0.21 -20.00
C LEU A 65 0.62 0.31 -21.48
N ARG A 66 1.80 0.87 -21.77
CA ARG A 66 2.30 1.04 -23.14
C ARG A 66 3.17 -0.11 -23.61
N ALA A 67 3.75 -0.86 -22.69
CA ALA A 67 4.73 -1.86 -23.03
C ALA A 67 4.05 -3.12 -23.53
N GLY A 68 4.50 -3.51 -24.68
CA GLY A 68 4.19 -4.75 -25.31
C GLY A 68 5.39 -5.66 -25.40
N GLY A 69 5.17 -7.00 -25.35
CA GLY A 69 6.21 -8.00 -25.58
C GLY A 69 7.18 -8.21 -24.43
N TRP A 70 6.82 -7.83 -23.22
CA TRP A 70 7.65 -8.07 -22.03
C TRP A 70 7.75 -9.57 -21.76
N ASP A 71 8.94 -10.06 -21.53
CA ASP A 71 9.12 -11.36 -20.94
C ASP A 71 8.57 -11.37 -19.50
N ARG A 72 8.51 -12.54 -18.89
CA ARG A 72 7.93 -12.68 -17.53
C ARG A 72 8.73 -11.91 -16.48
N ALA A 73 10.05 -11.85 -16.61
CA ALA A 73 10.90 -11.17 -15.65
C ALA A 73 10.74 -9.64 -15.73
N ASP A 74 10.73 -9.11 -16.95
CA ASP A 74 10.50 -7.68 -17.19
C ASP A 74 9.10 -7.24 -16.75
N GLY A 75 8.08 -8.04 -17.08
CA GLY A 75 6.71 -7.81 -16.64
C GLY A 75 6.60 -7.80 -15.10
N PHE A 76 7.20 -8.78 -14.44
CA PHE A 76 7.25 -8.84 -12.98
C PHE A 76 7.92 -7.60 -12.37
N ALA A 77 9.07 -7.18 -12.91
CA ALA A 77 9.80 -6.03 -12.39
C ALA A 77 8.98 -4.73 -12.47
N VAL A 78 8.35 -4.46 -13.61
CA VAL A 78 7.55 -3.23 -13.80
C VAL A 78 6.25 -3.25 -13.00
N ILE A 79 5.59 -4.40 -12.91
CA ILE A 79 4.40 -4.55 -12.08
C ILE A 79 4.75 -4.35 -10.60
N SER A 80 5.87 -4.90 -10.13
CA SER A 80 6.37 -4.72 -8.76
C SER A 80 6.64 -3.25 -8.44
N GLU A 81 7.29 -2.54 -9.37
CA GLU A 81 7.53 -1.11 -9.25
C GLU A 81 6.21 -0.31 -9.20
N ALA A 82 5.25 -0.65 -10.06
CA ALA A 82 3.93 -0.01 -10.07
C ALA A 82 3.16 -0.26 -8.75
N VAL A 83 3.17 -1.50 -8.23
CA VAL A 83 2.58 -1.85 -6.92
C VAL A 83 3.22 -1.01 -5.82
N TRP A 84 4.55 -0.87 -5.84
CA TRP A 84 5.28 -0.08 -4.86
C TRP A 84 4.81 1.37 -4.86
N TRP A 85 4.88 2.06 -6.00
CA TRP A 85 4.54 3.47 -6.09
C TRP A 85 3.07 3.75 -5.80
N VAL A 86 2.14 2.94 -6.32
CA VAL A 86 0.71 3.09 -6.04
C VAL A 86 0.43 2.95 -4.54
N THR A 87 1.00 1.93 -3.89
CA THR A 87 0.76 1.73 -2.46
C THR A 87 1.49 2.73 -1.57
N MET A 88 2.59 3.34 -2.03
CA MET A 88 3.28 4.43 -1.34
C MET A 88 2.47 5.72 -1.38
N VAL A 89 1.97 6.12 -2.56
CA VAL A 89 1.11 7.30 -2.71
C VAL A 89 -0.18 7.12 -1.89
N ASP A 90 -0.83 5.96 -1.99
CA ASP A 90 -2.02 5.62 -1.21
C ASP A 90 -1.77 5.75 0.31
N ALA A 91 -0.69 5.15 0.82
CA ALA A 91 -0.36 5.24 2.24
C ALA A 91 -0.05 6.67 2.70
N THR A 92 0.57 7.47 1.84
CA THR A 92 0.87 8.88 2.10
C THR A 92 -0.40 9.70 2.20
N LEU A 93 -1.30 9.56 1.22
CA LEU A 93 -2.59 10.27 1.19
C LEU A 93 -3.48 9.89 2.38
N VAL A 94 -3.62 8.60 2.68
CA VAL A 94 -4.37 8.12 3.86
C VAL A 94 -3.81 8.68 5.16
N ARG A 95 -2.49 8.83 5.27
CA ARG A 95 -1.84 9.26 6.50
C ARG A 95 -1.84 10.76 6.70
N TYR A 96 -1.54 11.52 5.65
CA TYR A 96 -1.27 12.96 5.75
C TYR A 96 -2.38 13.83 5.17
N HIS A 97 -3.25 13.26 4.31
CA HIS A 97 -4.38 13.95 3.67
C HIS A 97 -5.70 13.18 3.84
N PRO A 98 -6.03 12.72 5.08
CA PRO A 98 -7.17 11.82 5.32
C PRO A 98 -8.52 12.45 4.94
N ASP A 99 -8.66 13.76 5.06
CA ASP A 99 -9.91 14.46 4.77
C ASP A 99 -10.21 14.48 3.26
N ILE A 100 -9.19 14.68 2.44
CA ILE A 100 -9.31 14.66 0.97
C ILE A 100 -9.57 13.24 0.51
N TYR A 101 -8.76 12.30 0.97
CA TYR A 101 -8.89 10.89 0.61
C TYR A 101 -10.26 10.33 1.03
N GLY A 102 -10.66 10.57 2.27
CA GLY A 102 -11.94 10.14 2.81
C GLY A 102 -13.13 10.83 2.14
N GLY A 103 -13.01 12.11 1.82
CA GLY A 103 -14.04 12.87 1.09
C GLY A 103 -14.29 12.31 -0.32
N LEU A 104 -13.22 11.96 -1.05
CA LEU A 104 -13.34 11.33 -2.36
C LEU A 104 -13.99 9.94 -2.29
N LEU A 105 -13.62 9.13 -1.29
CA LEU A 105 -14.28 7.83 -1.07
C LEU A 105 -15.76 8.00 -0.71
N ALA A 106 -16.09 8.94 0.18
CA ALA A 106 -17.46 9.20 0.60
C ALA A 106 -18.34 9.73 -0.54
N GLY A 107 -17.76 10.43 -1.51
CA GLY A 107 -18.44 10.92 -2.70
C GLY A 107 -18.75 9.86 -3.76
N GLN A 108 -18.21 8.65 -3.63
CA GLN A 108 -18.53 7.51 -4.50
C GLN A 108 -19.83 6.82 -4.06
N ASP A 109 -20.52 6.20 -5.01
CA ASP A 109 -21.59 5.26 -4.66
C ASP A 109 -21.01 4.06 -3.85
N PRO A 110 -21.83 3.37 -3.04
CA PRO A 110 -21.35 2.32 -2.14
C PRO A 110 -20.61 1.17 -2.84
N VAL A 111 -21.04 0.81 -4.06
CA VAL A 111 -20.41 -0.29 -4.81
C VAL A 111 -19.02 0.14 -5.29
N ARG A 112 -18.93 1.31 -5.91
CA ARG A 112 -17.66 1.86 -6.40
C ARG A 112 -16.69 2.14 -5.28
N ARG A 113 -17.17 2.67 -4.16
CA ARG A 113 -16.36 2.85 -2.95
C ARG A 113 -15.76 1.53 -2.49
N ARG A 114 -16.57 0.48 -2.37
CA ARG A 114 -16.10 -0.85 -1.99
C ARG A 114 -15.06 -1.40 -2.96
N MET A 115 -15.28 -1.28 -4.26
CA MET A 115 -14.31 -1.68 -5.28
C MET A 115 -12.99 -0.93 -5.13
N THR A 116 -13.02 0.38 -4.86
CA THR A 116 -11.82 1.19 -4.63
C THR A 116 -11.07 0.72 -3.38
N GLU A 117 -11.77 0.54 -2.26
CA GLU A 117 -11.19 0.05 -1.00
C GLU A 117 -10.57 -1.34 -1.18
N ASP A 118 -11.25 -2.27 -1.86
CA ASP A 118 -10.76 -3.62 -2.13
C ASP A 118 -9.60 -3.61 -3.13
N THR A 119 -9.56 -2.71 -4.12
CA THR A 119 -8.42 -2.54 -5.02
C THR A 119 -7.15 -2.19 -4.23
N PHE A 120 -7.20 -1.17 -3.36
CA PHE A 120 -6.05 -0.81 -2.54
C PHE A 120 -5.72 -1.88 -1.48
N GLY A 121 -6.72 -2.54 -0.93
CA GLY A 121 -6.54 -3.69 -0.04
C GLY A 121 -5.75 -4.81 -0.72
N GLY A 122 -6.14 -5.18 -1.93
CA GLY A 122 -5.49 -6.18 -2.76
C GLY A 122 -4.06 -5.79 -3.16
N LEU A 123 -3.84 -4.55 -3.59
CA LEU A 123 -2.48 -4.07 -3.93
C LEU A 123 -1.55 -4.06 -2.70
N ARG A 124 -2.05 -3.71 -1.51
CA ARG A 124 -1.28 -3.82 -0.26
C ARG A 124 -0.97 -5.27 0.10
N PHE A 125 -1.86 -6.22 -0.21
CA PHE A 125 -1.58 -7.65 -0.08
C PHE A 125 -0.41 -8.06 -0.97
N VAL A 126 -0.48 -7.73 -2.27
CA VAL A 126 0.59 -8.03 -3.24
C VAL A 126 1.93 -7.43 -2.78
N ARG A 127 1.95 -6.15 -2.39
CA ARG A 127 3.18 -5.47 -1.91
C ARG A 127 3.80 -6.19 -0.72
N ASN A 128 2.98 -6.59 0.24
CA ASN A 128 3.49 -7.27 1.43
C ASN A 128 4.11 -8.62 1.07
N ARG A 129 3.48 -9.37 0.17
CA ARG A 129 4.00 -10.67 -0.27
C ARG A 129 5.31 -10.52 -1.05
N MET A 130 5.38 -9.57 -1.97
CA MET A 130 6.61 -9.28 -2.72
C MET A 130 7.78 -8.88 -1.81
N GLY A 131 7.50 -8.20 -0.70
CA GLY A 131 8.53 -7.75 0.23
C GLY A 131 9.03 -8.81 1.22
N TYR A 132 8.24 -9.85 1.49
CA TYR A 132 8.55 -10.82 2.56
C TYR A 132 8.69 -12.27 2.07
N ASP A 133 8.29 -12.57 0.85
CA ASP A 133 8.19 -13.96 0.39
C ASP A 133 8.32 -14.03 -1.14
N ALA A 134 9.55 -13.79 -1.61
CA ALA A 134 9.85 -13.76 -3.04
C ALA A 134 9.53 -15.10 -3.73
N ASP A 135 9.67 -16.23 -3.03
CA ASP A 135 9.38 -17.56 -3.57
C ASP A 135 7.89 -17.79 -3.85
N HIS A 136 7.02 -17.00 -3.19
CA HIS A 136 5.58 -17.07 -3.36
C HIS A 136 4.99 -15.79 -4.00
N ALA A 137 5.85 -14.95 -4.58
CA ALA A 137 5.46 -13.68 -5.20
C ALA A 137 4.95 -13.83 -6.65
N ASP A 138 4.55 -15.02 -7.04
CA ASP A 138 4.04 -15.31 -8.40
C ASP A 138 2.55 -14.92 -8.53
N PHE A 139 2.31 -13.60 -8.59
CA PHE A 139 0.96 -13.02 -8.65
C PHE A 139 0.46 -12.75 -10.04
N ILE A 140 1.27 -12.97 -11.07
CA ILE A 140 0.94 -12.61 -12.43
C ILE A 140 1.09 -13.79 -13.38
N GLU A 141 0.23 -13.81 -14.38
CA GLU A 141 0.32 -14.73 -15.51
C GLU A 141 0.04 -13.99 -16.81
N PRO A 142 0.70 -14.39 -17.91
CA PRO A 142 0.35 -13.85 -19.23
C PRO A 142 -1.11 -14.17 -19.54
N THR A 143 -1.85 -13.18 -20.01
CA THR A 143 -3.19 -13.41 -20.54
C THR A 143 -3.06 -14.11 -21.89
N GLU A 144 -3.60 -15.31 -22.04
CA GLU A 144 -3.65 -15.97 -23.33
C GLU A 144 -4.52 -15.18 -24.30
N PRO A 145 -4.05 -14.91 -25.54
CA PRO A 145 -4.88 -14.27 -26.53
C PRO A 145 -6.07 -15.18 -26.84
N GLY A 146 -7.27 -14.62 -26.80
CA GLY A 146 -8.49 -15.34 -27.14
C GLY A 146 -8.42 -15.90 -28.59
N PRO A 147 -9.13 -16.99 -28.90
CA PRO A 147 -9.18 -17.56 -30.24
C PRO A 147 -9.71 -16.52 -31.23
N GLY A 148 -8.94 -16.24 -32.28
CA GLY A 148 -9.31 -15.28 -33.32
C GLY A 148 -8.66 -13.88 -33.21
N THR A 149 -7.82 -13.63 -32.22
CA THR A 149 -7.07 -12.38 -32.10
C THR A 149 -5.90 -12.37 -33.09
N LEU A 150 -6.05 -11.69 -34.23
CA LEU A 150 -5.05 -11.61 -35.30
C LEU A 150 -3.78 -10.83 -34.90
N ASN A 151 -3.86 -9.99 -33.87
CA ASN A 151 -2.75 -9.35 -33.20
C ASN A 151 -3.05 -9.44 -31.71
N PRO A 152 -2.45 -10.35 -30.93
CA PRO A 152 -2.61 -10.33 -29.50
C PRO A 152 -2.15 -8.94 -29.02
N PRO A 153 -3.00 -8.23 -28.23
CA PRO A 153 -2.52 -7.05 -27.56
C PRO A 153 -1.30 -7.51 -26.79
N VAL A 154 -0.24 -6.79 -26.96
CA VAL A 154 1.02 -7.03 -26.32
C VAL A 154 0.80 -7.48 -24.89
N ALA A 155 1.34 -8.62 -24.54
CA ALA A 155 1.19 -9.40 -23.32
C ALA A 155 0.36 -8.69 -22.22
N ALA A 156 -0.96 -8.87 -22.27
CA ALA A 156 -1.79 -8.49 -21.15
C ALA A 156 -1.44 -9.42 -19.99
N TRP A 157 -1.24 -8.85 -18.82
CA TRP A 157 -1.00 -9.61 -17.60
C TRP A 157 -2.29 -9.69 -16.80
N THR A 158 -2.53 -10.85 -16.21
CA THR A 158 -3.68 -11.11 -15.34
C THR A 158 -3.16 -11.42 -13.93
N TRP A 159 -3.87 -10.96 -12.92
CA TRP A 159 -3.59 -11.32 -11.53
C TRP A 159 -3.99 -12.79 -11.30
N ARG A 160 -3.05 -13.59 -10.84
CA ARG A 160 -3.32 -15.01 -10.51
C ARG A 160 -4.11 -15.14 -9.22
N SER A 161 -4.98 -16.14 -9.15
CA SER A 161 -5.61 -16.52 -7.89
C SER A 161 -4.57 -17.14 -6.93
N VAL A 162 -4.57 -16.68 -5.68
CA VAL A 162 -3.71 -17.19 -4.60
C VAL A 162 -4.55 -18.02 -3.64
N ARG A 163 -4.05 -19.19 -3.25
CA ARG A 163 -4.76 -20.05 -2.28
C ARG A 163 -4.51 -19.56 -0.85
N GLU A 164 -5.54 -19.54 -0.02
CA GLU A 164 -5.45 -19.17 1.40
C GLU A 164 -4.39 -19.98 2.19
N PRO A 165 -4.24 -21.31 2.00
CA PRO A 165 -3.21 -22.10 2.69
C PRO A 165 -1.77 -21.66 2.41
N ALA A 166 -1.54 -20.89 1.32
CA ALA A 166 -0.24 -20.34 1.01
C ALA A 166 0.10 -19.06 1.82
N LEU A 167 -0.82 -18.59 2.67
CA LEU A 167 -0.55 -17.43 3.53
C LEU A 167 0.46 -17.79 4.62
N PRO A 168 1.41 -16.91 4.94
CA PRO A 168 2.42 -17.17 5.97
C PRO A 168 1.78 -17.30 7.35
N THR A 169 2.44 -18.06 8.23
CA THR A 169 2.06 -18.13 9.64
C THR A 169 2.36 -16.80 10.32
N LEU A 170 1.32 -16.09 10.71
CA LEU A 170 1.39 -14.79 11.37
C LEU A 170 0.86 -14.90 12.81
N THR A 171 1.15 -13.87 13.62
CA THR A 171 0.44 -13.67 14.88
C THR A 171 -1.06 -13.53 14.59
N GLU A 172 -1.93 -13.88 15.54
CA GLU A 172 -3.38 -13.81 15.38
C GLU A 172 -3.85 -12.46 14.81
N ARG A 173 -3.36 -11.35 15.37
CA ARG A 173 -3.69 -10.00 14.88
C ARG A 173 -3.14 -9.73 13.48
N GLY A 174 -1.94 -10.19 13.17
CA GLY A 174 -1.34 -10.06 11.84
C GLY A 174 -2.11 -10.87 10.80
N ARG A 175 -2.60 -12.04 11.20
CA ARG A 175 -3.40 -12.92 10.35
C ARG A 175 -4.75 -12.31 9.95
N GLU A 176 -5.46 -11.67 10.88
CA GLU A 176 -6.73 -11.00 10.59
C GLU A 176 -6.56 -9.89 9.53
N TRP A 177 -5.52 -9.06 9.69
CA TRP A 177 -5.18 -8.03 8.71
C TRP A 177 -4.82 -8.60 7.34
N GLU A 178 -4.03 -9.66 7.32
CA GLU A 178 -3.62 -10.30 6.07
C GLU A 178 -4.79 -10.98 5.37
N LEU A 179 -5.67 -11.66 6.12
CA LEU A 179 -6.89 -12.25 5.58
C LEU A 179 -7.84 -11.21 4.99
N THR A 180 -7.96 -10.03 5.61
CA THR A 180 -8.79 -8.95 5.07
C THR A 180 -8.24 -8.48 3.72
N ARG A 181 -6.94 -8.29 3.60
CA ARG A 181 -6.28 -7.90 2.35
C ARG A 181 -6.32 -9.02 1.30
N TYR A 182 -6.15 -10.25 1.72
CA TYR A 182 -6.30 -11.42 0.86
C TYR A 182 -7.72 -11.51 0.26
N ARG A 183 -8.75 -11.31 1.07
CA ARG A 183 -10.14 -11.29 0.58
C ARG A 183 -10.37 -10.15 -0.42
N ALA A 184 -9.83 -8.98 -0.15
CA ALA A 184 -9.87 -7.86 -1.08
C ALA A 184 -9.14 -8.18 -2.40
N TYR A 185 -7.98 -8.82 -2.35
CA TYR A 185 -7.26 -9.33 -3.52
C TYR A 185 -8.10 -10.30 -4.33
N GLN A 186 -8.68 -11.31 -3.70
CA GLN A 186 -9.52 -12.31 -4.37
C GLN A 186 -10.78 -11.71 -4.98
N ALA A 187 -11.38 -10.70 -4.33
CA ALA A 187 -12.60 -10.07 -4.81
C ALA A 187 -12.38 -9.13 -5.98
N GLN A 188 -11.23 -8.44 -6.04
CA GLN A 188 -11.07 -7.30 -6.94
C GLN A 188 -9.88 -7.42 -7.90
N LEU A 189 -8.86 -8.23 -7.58
CA LEU A 189 -7.69 -8.37 -8.43
C LEU A 189 -7.63 -9.73 -9.12
N ALA A 190 -7.77 -10.83 -8.37
CA ALA A 190 -7.60 -12.18 -8.90
C ALA A 190 -8.47 -12.45 -10.13
N GLY A 191 -7.86 -12.89 -11.23
CA GLY A 191 -8.51 -13.13 -12.50
C GLY A 191 -8.77 -11.86 -13.35
N HIS A 192 -8.45 -10.68 -12.85
CA HIS A 192 -8.62 -9.42 -13.58
C HIS A 192 -7.33 -8.95 -14.26
N PRO A 193 -7.44 -8.18 -15.37
CA PRO A 193 -6.27 -7.61 -16.04
C PRO A 193 -5.51 -6.65 -15.11
N VAL A 194 -4.20 -6.82 -15.04
CA VAL A 194 -3.31 -5.96 -14.25
C VAL A 194 -3.43 -4.49 -14.66
N GLY A 195 -3.49 -4.23 -15.96
CA GLY A 195 -3.60 -2.87 -16.51
C GLY A 195 -4.85 -2.12 -16.05
N GLU A 196 -5.99 -2.79 -15.92
CA GLU A 196 -7.24 -2.20 -15.44
C GLU A 196 -7.12 -1.77 -13.97
N THR A 197 -6.54 -2.64 -13.13
CA THR A 197 -6.28 -2.33 -11.73
C THR A 197 -5.46 -1.05 -11.57
N PHE A 198 -4.37 -0.92 -12.31
CA PHE A 198 -3.51 0.26 -12.23
C PHE A 198 -4.15 1.51 -12.84
N THR A 199 -4.94 1.37 -13.89
CA THR A 199 -5.71 2.48 -14.47
C THR A 199 -6.67 3.06 -13.43
N GLN A 200 -7.46 2.21 -12.76
CA GLN A 200 -8.42 2.63 -11.74
C GLN A 200 -7.73 3.23 -10.52
N ALA A 201 -6.71 2.55 -9.97
CA ALA A 201 -5.98 3.01 -8.80
C ALA A 201 -5.28 4.36 -9.04
N THR A 202 -4.59 4.51 -10.18
CA THR A 202 -3.89 5.75 -10.53
C THR A 202 -4.84 6.90 -10.76
N ALA A 203 -6.00 6.66 -11.39
CA ALA A 203 -7.02 7.70 -11.59
C ALA A 203 -7.54 8.24 -10.25
N PHE A 204 -7.84 7.37 -9.28
CA PHE A 204 -8.30 7.77 -7.95
C PHE A 204 -7.22 8.56 -7.20
N LEU A 205 -5.98 8.07 -7.17
CA LEU A 205 -4.88 8.72 -6.43
C LEU A 205 -4.50 10.07 -7.03
N ARG A 206 -4.60 10.21 -8.35
CA ARG A 206 -4.41 11.52 -9.00
C ARG A 206 -5.43 12.55 -8.53
N LEU A 207 -6.72 12.19 -8.53
CA LEU A 207 -7.77 13.09 -8.04
C LEU A 207 -7.54 13.48 -6.59
N ALA A 208 -7.07 12.55 -5.75
CA ALA A 208 -6.75 12.83 -4.36
C ALA A 208 -5.56 13.78 -4.22
N ALA A 209 -4.51 13.61 -5.01
CA ALA A 209 -3.34 14.50 -5.00
C ALA A 209 -3.66 15.89 -5.58
N GLU A 210 -4.43 15.98 -6.67
CA GLU A 210 -4.85 17.24 -7.29
C GLU A 210 -5.78 18.05 -6.36
N GLY A 211 -6.64 17.39 -5.58
CA GLY A 211 -7.50 18.03 -4.58
C GLY A 211 -6.72 18.68 -3.43
N ASP A 212 -5.50 18.25 -3.16
CA ASP A 212 -4.59 18.84 -2.17
C ASP A 212 -3.93 20.12 -2.71
N LEU A 213 -3.42 20.07 -3.94
CA LEU A 213 -2.74 21.19 -4.59
C LEU A 213 -3.65 22.42 -4.80
N SER A 214 -4.97 22.22 -4.87
CA SER A 214 -5.94 23.33 -5.03
C SER A 214 -6.25 24.06 -3.71
N ARG A 215 -5.75 23.57 -2.56
CA ARG A 215 -5.97 24.15 -1.23
C ARG A 215 -4.72 24.78 -0.61
N ALA A 216 -3.57 24.60 -1.23
CA ALA A 216 -2.29 25.21 -0.83
C ALA A 216 -2.05 26.53 -1.59
#